data_50a1a426e4295f5c9062b6cd1459a3c1
#
_entry.id   50a1a426e4295f5c9062b6cd1459a3c1
#
_cell.length_a   1.000
_cell.length_b   1.000
_cell.length_c   1.000
_cell.angle_alpha   90.00
_cell.angle_beta   90.00
_cell.angle_gamma   90.00
#
_symmetry.space_group_name_H-M   'P 1'
#
loop_
_entity.id
_entity.type
_entity.pdbx_description
1 polymer ?
#
loop_
_entity_poly.entity_id
_entity_poly.type
_entity_poly.pdbx_seq_one_letter_code
_entity_poly.pdbx_strand_id
1 'polypeptide(L)'
;CFATAWNSKASDKPNVVFILSDNQSYYEMSCHGHADIKTPHIDKLAGQSVEFTNFHAPPFCSPSRAVILTGRYAIRSGVFTTIAGRSILHKDEKTLPKFLKPHGYHSAIFGKWHLGFSYPYRPQDRGFDEVFVHGGGGVGQMEDYYGNSLFDTTFIHNEQVSPSKGYCTDVLFDRAMDYVEAKQKE
;
A
#
# COMPACT_ATOMS: atom_id res chain seq x y z
N CYS A 1 -12.64 3.32 -4.08
CA CYS A 1 -11.48 2.79 -4.83
C CYS A 1 -11.60 3.21 -6.30
N PHE A 2 -10.59 3.87 -6.81
CA PHE A 2 -10.50 4.21 -8.22
C PHE A 2 -9.48 3.29 -8.89
N ALA A 3 -9.84 2.72 -10.03
CA ALA A 3 -8.95 1.90 -10.83
C ALA A 3 -8.78 2.56 -12.20
N THR A 4 -7.55 2.86 -12.60
CA THR A 4 -7.22 3.33 -13.95
C THR A 4 -6.40 2.28 -14.67
N ALA A 5 -6.80 1.95 -15.90
CA ALA A 5 -5.95 1.24 -16.84
C ALA A 5 -5.24 2.27 -17.73
N TRP A 6 -3.94 2.35 -17.66
CA TRP A 6 -3.15 3.19 -18.54
C TRP A 6 -2.79 2.40 -19.80
N ASN A 7 -3.27 2.89 -20.96
CA ASN A 7 -2.99 2.28 -22.25
C ASN A 7 -1.61 2.76 -22.77
N SER A 8 -0.54 2.08 -22.41
CA SER A 8 0.68 2.09 -23.20
C SER A 8 0.55 1.02 -24.29
N LYS A 9 1.18 1.20 -25.45
CA LYS A 9 1.16 0.24 -26.57
C LYS A 9 1.30 -1.20 -26.05
N ALA A 10 0.30 -1.98 -26.38
CA ALA A 10 0.02 -3.31 -25.86
C ALA A 10 1.24 -4.19 -25.57
N SER A 11 1.66 -4.21 -24.35
CA SER A 11 2.04 -5.45 -23.70
C SER A 11 0.71 -6.18 -23.39
N ASP A 12 0.59 -7.47 -23.64
CA ASP A 12 -0.60 -8.26 -23.29
C ASP A 12 -0.90 -8.26 -21.78
N LYS A 13 -0.10 -7.57 -20.98
CA LYS A 13 -0.17 -7.50 -19.52
C LYS A 13 -0.13 -6.04 -19.06
N PRO A 14 -1.24 -5.50 -18.51
CA PRO A 14 -1.28 -4.13 -18.01
C PRO A 14 -0.41 -3.97 -16.75
N ASN A 15 0.24 -2.82 -16.61
CA ASN A 15 0.80 -2.40 -15.34
C ASN A 15 -0.34 -2.04 -14.36
N VAL A 16 -0.18 -2.39 -13.09
CA VAL A 16 -1.16 -2.13 -12.05
C VAL A 16 -0.56 -1.24 -10.97
N VAL A 17 -1.10 -0.05 -10.78
CA VAL A 17 -0.78 0.84 -9.67
C VAL A 17 -1.94 0.83 -8.70
N PHE A 18 -1.70 0.42 -7.47
CA PHE A 18 -2.68 0.39 -6.40
C PHE A 18 -2.36 1.46 -5.36
N ILE A 19 -3.21 2.48 -5.23
CA ILE A 19 -3.07 3.56 -4.26
C ILE A 19 -4.09 3.34 -3.15
N LEU A 20 -3.61 3.17 -1.92
CA LEU A 20 -4.42 2.95 -0.73
C LEU A 20 -4.18 4.08 0.28
N SER A 21 -5.17 4.94 0.47
CA SER A 21 -5.18 5.90 1.58
C SER A 21 -5.47 5.20 2.91
N ASP A 22 -4.89 5.70 4.00
CA ASP A 22 -5.10 5.17 5.35
C ASP A 22 -5.92 6.16 6.18
N ASN A 23 -7.00 5.68 6.78
CA ASN A 23 -7.94 6.48 7.59
C ASN A 23 -8.60 7.66 6.87
N GLN A 24 -8.64 7.67 5.55
CA GLN A 24 -9.36 8.68 4.78
C GLN A 24 -10.84 8.33 4.69
N SER A 25 -11.69 9.21 5.17
CA SER A 25 -13.15 9.08 5.06
C SER A 25 -13.60 9.33 3.61
N TYR A 26 -14.72 8.71 3.23
CA TYR A 26 -15.36 8.93 1.94
C TYR A 26 -15.60 10.41 1.64
N TYR A 27 -16.04 11.17 2.65
CA TYR A 27 -16.36 12.60 2.51
C TYR A 27 -15.15 13.53 2.60
N GLU A 28 -13.94 13.03 2.79
CA GLU A 28 -12.71 13.86 2.83
C GLU A 28 -12.11 14.15 1.44
N MET A 29 -12.88 13.91 0.40
CA MET A 29 -12.52 14.25 -0.98
C MET A 29 -13.51 15.27 -1.56
N SER A 30 -13.01 16.25 -2.31
CA SER A 30 -13.87 17.28 -2.89
C SER A 30 -14.84 16.72 -3.95
N CYS A 31 -14.48 15.66 -4.67
CA CYS A 31 -15.40 14.95 -5.56
C CYS A 31 -16.59 14.28 -4.82
N HIS A 32 -16.48 14.09 -3.53
CA HIS A 32 -17.57 13.58 -2.68
C HIS A 32 -18.23 14.66 -1.81
N GLY A 33 -17.98 15.94 -2.12
CA GLY A 33 -18.68 17.07 -1.53
C GLY A 33 -18.03 17.72 -0.32
N HIS A 34 -16.74 17.43 -0.01
CA HIS A 34 -16.06 18.15 1.08
C HIS A 34 -15.91 19.63 0.74
N ALA A 35 -16.36 20.51 1.66
CA ALA A 35 -16.41 21.95 1.42
C ALA A 35 -15.01 22.60 1.45
N ASP A 36 -14.17 22.20 2.39
CA ASP A 36 -12.90 22.86 2.70
C ASP A 36 -11.69 22.15 2.09
N ILE A 37 -11.66 20.82 2.15
CA ILE A 37 -10.55 20.02 1.57
C ILE A 37 -10.70 20.00 0.05
N LYS A 38 -9.64 20.42 -0.64
CA LYS A 38 -9.58 20.40 -2.10
C LYS A 38 -8.65 19.28 -2.57
N THR A 39 -9.17 18.37 -3.40
CA THR A 39 -8.43 17.20 -3.92
C THR A 39 -8.44 17.19 -5.46
N PRO A 40 -7.92 18.23 -6.14
CA PRO A 40 -8.12 18.42 -7.58
C PRO A 40 -7.56 17.29 -8.43
N HIS A 41 -6.48 16.64 -8.02
CA HIS A 41 -5.91 15.51 -8.75
C HIS A 41 -6.74 14.24 -8.58
N ILE A 42 -7.27 14.00 -7.39
CA ILE A 42 -8.19 12.87 -7.12
C ILE A 42 -9.50 13.10 -7.86
N ASP A 43 -10.04 14.33 -7.85
CA ASP A 43 -11.27 14.69 -8.54
C ASP A 43 -11.15 14.46 -10.06
N LYS A 44 -10.00 14.87 -10.64
CA LYS A 44 -9.70 14.61 -12.05
C LYS A 44 -9.65 13.12 -12.34
N LEU A 45 -9.01 12.34 -11.48
CA LEU A 45 -8.94 10.89 -11.60
C LEU A 45 -10.33 10.26 -11.49
N ALA A 46 -11.14 10.68 -10.52
CA ALA A 46 -12.51 10.22 -10.33
C ALA A 46 -13.36 10.44 -11.58
N GLY A 47 -13.26 11.64 -12.20
CA GLY A 47 -13.98 11.96 -13.45
C GLY A 47 -13.56 11.14 -14.68
N GLN A 48 -12.46 10.40 -14.60
CA GLN A 48 -11.92 9.54 -15.68
C GLN A 48 -11.97 8.04 -15.34
N SER A 49 -12.58 7.69 -14.21
CA SER A 49 -12.53 6.34 -13.65
C SER A 49 -13.91 5.76 -13.43
N VAL A 50 -13.95 4.46 -13.14
CA VAL A 50 -15.15 3.80 -12.62
C VAL A 50 -15.12 3.93 -11.09
N GLU A 51 -16.19 4.47 -10.52
CA GLU A 51 -16.40 4.53 -9.08
C GLU A 51 -17.30 3.39 -8.62
N PHE A 52 -16.84 2.64 -7.61
CA PHE A 52 -17.66 1.63 -6.95
C PHE A 52 -18.42 2.26 -5.77
N THR A 53 -19.68 2.55 -5.95
CA THR A 53 -20.53 3.24 -4.97
C THR A 53 -20.96 2.36 -3.80
N ASN A 54 -20.79 1.04 -3.92
CA ASN A 54 -21.12 0.06 -2.87
C ASN A 54 -19.91 -0.83 -2.56
N PHE A 55 -18.77 -0.22 -2.27
CA PHE A 55 -17.54 -0.93 -1.93
C PHE A 55 -17.34 -0.91 -0.40
N HIS A 56 -17.23 -2.10 0.19
CA HIS A 56 -17.05 -2.25 1.62
C HIS A 56 -15.65 -2.78 1.96
N ALA A 57 -15.01 -2.15 2.93
CA ALA A 57 -13.73 -2.58 3.49
C ALA A 57 -13.92 -2.91 4.98
N PRO A 58 -13.07 -3.78 5.56
CA PRO A 58 -13.02 -3.93 7.01
C PRO A 58 -12.72 -2.59 7.69
N PRO A 59 -13.19 -2.38 8.94
CA PRO A 59 -13.08 -1.09 9.62
C PRO A 59 -11.67 -0.77 10.16
N PHE A 60 -10.70 -1.65 9.96
CA PHE A 60 -9.34 -1.52 10.47
C PHE A 60 -8.30 -1.73 9.37
N CYS A 61 -7.13 -1.09 9.55
CA CYS A 61 -6.06 -1.07 8.56
C CYS A 61 -5.48 -2.47 8.23
N SER A 62 -5.04 -3.25 9.21
CA SER A 62 -4.46 -4.57 8.92
C SER A 62 -5.47 -5.53 8.28
N PRO A 63 -6.70 -5.67 8.77
CA PRO A 63 -7.74 -6.46 8.10
C PRO A 63 -8.00 -6.03 6.67
N SER A 64 -8.10 -4.73 6.38
CA SER A 64 -8.29 -4.22 5.00
C SER A 64 -7.12 -4.59 4.10
N ARG A 65 -5.88 -4.44 4.59
CA ARG A 65 -4.66 -4.82 3.85
C ARG A 65 -4.61 -6.31 3.55
N ALA A 66 -4.99 -7.14 4.53
CA ALA A 66 -5.07 -8.59 4.33
C ALA A 66 -6.09 -8.97 3.25
N VAL A 67 -7.28 -8.36 3.27
CA VAL A 67 -8.32 -8.59 2.23
C VAL A 67 -7.81 -8.22 0.85
N ILE A 68 -7.21 -7.04 0.70
CA ILE A 68 -6.69 -6.56 -0.59
C ILE A 68 -5.59 -7.50 -1.12
N LEU A 69 -4.67 -7.92 -0.25
CA LEU A 69 -3.54 -8.72 -0.67
C LEU A 69 -3.86 -10.20 -0.91
N THR A 70 -4.93 -10.72 -0.32
CA THR A 70 -5.25 -12.15 -0.40
C THR A 70 -6.53 -12.46 -1.17
N GLY A 71 -7.41 -11.47 -1.37
CA GLY A 71 -8.76 -11.69 -1.91
C GLY A 71 -9.67 -12.49 -0.96
N ARG A 72 -9.29 -12.63 0.33
CA ARG A 72 -10.02 -13.42 1.31
C ARG A 72 -10.50 -12.56 2.47
N TYR A 73 -11.60 -12.94 3.10
CA TYR A 73 -12.05 -12.29 4.32
C TYR A 73 -10.93 -12.29 5.39
N ALA A 74 -10.71 -11.16 6.03
CA ALA A 74 -9.60 -10.93 6.95
C ALA A 74 -9.53 -11.97 8.07
N ILE A 75 -10.66 -12.34 8.66
CA ILE A 75 -10.75 -13.36 9.72
C ILE A 75 -10.22 -14.73 9.24
N ARG A 76 -10.37 -15.06 7.96
CA ARG A 76 -9.87 -16.33 7.38
C ARG A 76 -8.37 -16.32 7.15
N SER A 77 -7.78 -15.14 7.00
CA SER A 77 -6.35 -14.94 6.82
C SER A 77 -5.59 -14.76 8.15
N GLY A 78 -6.28 -14.85 9.29
CA GLY A 78 -5.72 -14.67 10.62
C GLY A 78 -5.61 -13.22 11.07
N VAL A 79 -6.06 -12.27 10.27
CA VAL A 79 -5.96 -10.83 10.54
C VAL A 79 -7.34 -10.26 10.88
N PHE A 80 -7.60 -9.96 12.12
CA PHE A 80 -8.92 -9.48 12.54
C PHE A 80 -8.88 -8.24 13.46
N THR A 81 -7.66 -7.76 13.81
CA THR A 81 -7.43 -6.47 14.46
C THR A 81 -6.02 -5.97 14.12
N THR A 82 -5.62 -4.86 14.74
CA THR A 82 -4.39 -4.11 14.40
C THR A 82 -3.25 -4.33 15.41
N ILE A 83 -3.49 -5.05 16.51
CA ILE A 83 -2.56 -5.18 17.62
C ILE A 83 -2.47 -6.63 18.14
N ALA A 84 -1.53 -6.86 19.07
CA ALA A 84 -1.40 -8.09 19.86
C ALA A 84 -1.26 -9.36 19.01
N GLY A 85 -0.46 -9.31 17.94
CA GLY A 85 -0.20 -10.43 17.03
C GLY A 85 -1.38 -10.78 16.11
N ARG A 86 -2.52 -10.13 16.26
CA ARG A 86 -3.73 -10.36 15.45
C ARG A 86 -3.77 -9.54 14.15
N SER A 87 -2.71 -8.79 13.89
CA SER A 87 -2.40 -8.11 12.64
C SER A 87 -1.47 -8.92 11.71
N ILE A 88 -1.00 -10.09 12.16
CA ILE A 88 -0.05 -10.90 11.41
C ILE A 88 -0.79 -11.79 10.42
N LEU A 89 -0.50 -11.62 9.15
CA LEU A 89 -1.04 -12.44 8.07
C LEU A 89 -0.52 -13.87 8.16
N HIS A 90 -1.38 -14.87 8.16
CA HIS A 90 -0.96 -16.27 8.19
C HIS A 90 0.08 -16.57 7.11
N LYS A 91 1.14 -17.31 7.48
CA LYS A 91 2.29 -17.60 6.61
C LYS A 91 1.90 -18.30 5.31
N ASP A 92 0.85 -19.11 5.36
CA ASP A 92 0.39 -19.94 4.23
C ASP A 92 -0.53 -19.19 3.26
N GLU A 93 -0.93 -17.95 3.60
CA GLU A 93 -1.75 -17.13 2.71
C GLU A 93 -0.96 -16.73 1.47
N LYS A 94 -1.58 -16.93 0.32
CA LYS A 94 -1.02 -16.51 -0.97
C LYS A 94 -1.40 -15.05 -1.23
N THR A 95 -0.41 -14.19 -1.24
CA THR A 95 -0.60 -12.75 -1.50
C THR A 95 -0.64 -12.44 -2.99
N LEU A 96 -1.23 -11.32 -3.36
CA LEU A 96 -1.28 -10.84 -4.74
C LEU A 96 0.09 -10.81 -5.43
N PRO A 97 1.18 -10.28 -4.83
CA PRO A 97 2.53 -10.38 -5.40
C PRO A 97 2.97 -11.82 -5.68
N LYS A 98 2.77 -12.73 -4.73
CA LYS A 98 3.09 -14.16 -4.93
C LYS A 98 2.25 -14.80 -6.04
N PHE A 99 1.03 -14.32 -6.25
CA PHE A 99 0.17 -14.80 -7.33
C PHE A 99 0.63 -14.28 -8.69
N LEU A 100 1.04 -13.01 -8.76
CA LEU A 100 1.44 -12.36 -10.00
C LEU A 100 2.84 -12.73 -10.48
N LYS A 101 3.74 -13.08 -9.57
CA LYS A 101 5.16 -13.37 -9.88
C LYS A 101 5.36 -14.46 -10.96
N PRO A 102 4.67 -15.61 -10.95
CA PRO A 102 4.78 -16.63 -12.02
C PRO A 102 4.27 -16.13 -13.37
N HIS A 103 3.51 -15.04 -13.39
CA HIS A 103 3.02 -14.41 -14.61
C HIS A 103 3.95 -13.30 -15.13
N GLY A 104 5.15 -13.17 -14.56
CA GLY A 104 6.19 -12.24 -15.01
C GLY A 104 5.99 -10.80 -14.49
N TYR A 105 5.19 -10.59 -13.45
CA TYR A 105 5.08 -9.30 -12.80
C TYR A 105 6.19 -9.11 -11.77
N HIS A 106 6.74 -7.91 -11.75
CA HIS A 106 7.60 -7.40 -10.69
C HIS A 106 6.76 -6.52 -9.77
N SER A 107 6.78 -6.79 -8.46
CA SER A 107 5.89 -6.14 -7.50
C SER A 107 6.67 -5.29 -6.51
N ALA A 108 6.22 -4.06 -6.30
CA ALA A 108 6.82 -3.12 -5.35
C ALA A 108 5.80 -2.64 -4.32
N ILE A 109 6.27 -2.26 -3.13
CA ILE A 109 5.47 -1.61 -2.09
C ILE A 109 6.20 -0.40 -1.52
N PHE A 110 5.50 0.72 -1.46
CA PHE A 110 5.96 1.98 -0.86
C PHE A 110 4.93 2.42 0.18
N GLY A 111 5.32 2.50 1.46
CA GLY A 111 4.42 2.94 2.53
C GLY A 111 4.24 1.98 3.68
N LYS A 112 3.01 1.79 4.11
CA LYS A 112 2.65 0.99 5.27
C LYS A 112 2.43 -0.48 4.91
N TRP A 113 3.05 -1.39 5.67
CA TRP A 113 2.81 -2.82 5.57
C TRP A 113 1.75 -3.34 6.55
N HIS A 114 2.03 -3.32 7.83
CA HIS A 114 1.15 -3.66 8.96
C HIS A 114 0.56 -5.09 8.93
N LEU A 115 1.31 -6.07 8.42
CA LEU A 115 0.88 -7.49 8.39
C LEU A 115 1.94 -8.45 8.95
N GLY A 116 2.81 -7.93 9.82
CA GLY A 116 3.93 -8.62 10.44
C GLY A 116 5.28 -8.15 9.91
N PHE A 117 6.25 -7.96 10.83
CA PHE A 117 7.53 -7.32 10.52
C PHE A 117 8.75 -8.23 10.76
N SER A 118 8.53 -9.48 11.14
CA SER A 118 9.55 -10.50 11.27
C SER A 118 9.41 -11.57 10.19
N TYR A 119 10.49 -12.30 9.91
CA TYR A 119 10.42 -13.47 9.02
C TYR A 119 9.42 -14.51 9.57
N PRO A 120 8.57 -15.09 8.73
CA PRO A 120 8.40 -14.97 7.28
C PRO A 120 7.24 -14.02 6.87
N TYR A 121 6.99 -12.95 7.61
CA TYR A 121 5.81 -12.09 7.45
C TYR A 121 6.09 -10.73 6.82
N ARG A 122 7.38 -10.40 6.56
CA ARG A 122 7.80 -9.14 5.95
C ARG A 122 7.32 -9.04 4.49
N PRO A 123 7.21 -7.85 3.91
CA PRO A 123 6.75 -7.67 2.54
C PRO A 123 7.51 -8.53 1.50
N GLN A 124 8.84 -8.58 1.60
CA GLN A 124 9.67 -9.39 0.71
C GLN A 124 9.40 -10.90 0.86
N ASP A 125 9.13 -11.38 2.08
CA ASP A 125 8.75 -12.78 2.33
C ASP A 125 7.37 -13.09 1.73
N ARG A 126 6.58 -12.03 1.48
CA ARG A 126 5.22 -12.10 0.93
C ARG A 126 5.16 -11.77 -0.56
N GLY A 127 6.31 -11.68 -1.22
CA GLY A 127 6.44 -11.69 -2.66
C GLY A 127 6.70 -10.35 -3.33
N PHE A 128 6.86 -9.28 -2.57
CA PHE A 128 7.32 -8.02 -3.12
C PHE A 128 8.82 -8.09 -3.46
N ASP A 129 9.18 -7.60 -4.64
CA ASP A 129 10.54 -7.60 -5.15
C ASP A 129 11.27 -6.30 -4.77
N GLU A 130 10.51 -5.21 -4.58
CA GLU A 130 11.00 -3.92 -4.10
C GLU A 130 10.17 -3.47 -2.89
N VAL A 131 10.84 -3.09 -1.80
CA VAL A 131 10.20 -2.78 -0.52
C VAL A 131 10.77 -1.48 0.04
N PHE A 132 9.94 -0.46 0.18
CA PHE A 132 10.28 0.78 0.88
C PHE A 132 9.15 1.15 1.82
N VAL A 133 9.27 0.77 3.10
CA VAL A 133 8.16 0.80 4.06
C VAL A 133 8.59 1.32 5.42
N HIS A 134 7.61 1.86 6.16
CA HIS A 134 7.73 2.01 7.61
C HIS A 134 7.11 0.81 8.33
N GLY A 135 7.52 0.57 9.56
CA GLY A 135 6.98 -0.49 10.40
C GLY A 135 5.61 -0.15 11.00
N GLY A 136 4.97 -1.15 11.56
CA GLY A 136 3.79 -1.00 12.40
C GLY A 136 2.54 -0.41 11.74
N GLY A 137 1.68 0.07 12.62
CA GLY A 137 0.38 0.66 12.26
C GLY A 137 0.45 2.10 11.78
N GLY A 138 1.53 2.80 12.03
CA GLY A 138 1.81 4.18 11.63
C GLY A 138 3.25 4.55 11.98
N VAL A 139 3.71 5.65 11.40
CA VAL A 139 5.06 6.18 11.66
C VAL A 139 5.21 6.49 13.16
N GLY A 140 6.28 5.99 13.77
CA GLY A 140 6.59 6.15 15.21
C GLY A 140 5.75 5.29 16.16
N GLN A 141 4.87 4.43 15.63
CA GLN A 141 4.11 3.48 16.45
C GLN A 141 4.90 2.19 16.71
N MET A 142 4.32 1.29 17.53
CA MET A 142 4.91 -0.03 17.80
C MET A 142 5.24 -0.77 16.50
N GLU A 143 6.36 -1.47 16.46
CA GLU A 143 6.96 -2.15 15.31
C GLU A 143 7.62 -1.22 14.27
N ASP A 144 7.57 0.11 14.48
CA ASP A 144 8.33 1.04 13.64
C ASP A 144 9.73 1.34 14.21
N TYR A 145 10.56 2.02 13.43
CA TYR A 145 11.88 2.45 13.88
C TYR A 145 11.75 3.40 15.09
N TYR A 146 12.50 3.11 16.15
CA TYR A 146 12.42 3.87 17.39
C TYR A 146 12.71 5.36 17.17
N GLY A 147 11.85 6.21 17.70
CA GLY A 147 11.98 7.66 17.55
C GLY A 147 11.55 8.21 16.19
N ASN A 148 10.97 7.40 15.33
CA ASN A 148 10.47 7.84 14.03
C ASN A 148 9.38 8.91 14.14
N SER A 149 9.38 9.84 13.19
CA SER A 149 8.35 10.90 13.07
C SER A 149 7.92 11.04 11.62
N LEU A 150 6.84 11.82 11.39
CA LEU A 150 6.32 12.10 10.04
C LEU A 150 7.29 12.94 9.19
N PHE A 151 8.24 13.61 9.80
CA PHE A 151 9.31 14.32 9.12
C PHE A 151 10.63 13.62 9.35
N ASP A 152 11.45 13.53 8.33
CA ASP A 152 12.76 12.87 8.34
C ASP A 152 12.64 11.40 8.77
N THR A 153 11.61 10.73 8.29
CA THR A 153 11.27 9.34 8.63
C THR A 153 12.39 8.39 8.22
N THR A 154 12.71 7.44 9.09
CA THR A 154 13.58 6.32 8.78
C THR A 154 12.72 5.15 8.28
N PHE A 155 12.93 4.74 7.04
CA PHE A 155 12.25 3.61 6.40
C PHE A 155 13.10 2.35 6.40
N ILE A 156 12.51 1.24 6.03
CA ILE A 156 13.21 0.01 5.68
C ILE A 156 13.13 -0.14 4.15
N HIS A 157 14.30 -0.16 3.51
CA HIS A 157 14.47 -0.36 2.09
C HIS A 157 15.16 -1.71 1.83
N ASN A 158 14.43 -2.68 1.31
CA ASN A 158 14.97 -4.02 1.03
C ASN A 158 15.82 -4.57 2.17
N GLU A 159 15.29 -4.61 3.39
CA GLU A 159 15.93 -5.05 4.65
C GLU A 159 16.95 -4.08 5.28
N GLN A 160 17.28 -3.00 4.61
CA GLN A 160 18.24 -2.01 5.14
C GLN A 160 17.53 -0.79 5.72
N VAL A 161 18.11 -0.25 6.79
CA VAL A 161 17.65 1.01 7.38
C VAL A 161 17.96 2.16 6.42
N SER A 162 16.97 2.94 6.07
CA SER A 162 17.06 4.03 5.09
C SER A 162 16.50 5.34 5.66
N PRO A 163 17.32 6.17 6.27
CA PRO A 163 16.91 7.51 6.70
C PRO A 163 16.50 8.37 5.49
N SER A 164 15.48 9.20 5.67
CA SER A 164 15.04 10.13 4.64
C SER A 164 15.01 11.57 5.14
N LYS A 165 14.70 12.49 4.24
CA LYS A 165 14.49 13.91 4.53
C LYS A 165 13.16 14.36 3.97
N GLY A 166 12.43 15.19 4.75
CA GLY A 166 11.15 15.74 4.38
C GLY A 166 9.96 15.00 4.97
N TYR A 167 8.78 15.32 4.48
CA TYR A 167 7.53 14.73 4.94
C TYR A 167 7.37 13.31 4.40
N CYS A 168 6.99 12.36 5.26
CA CYS A 168 7.01 10.94 4.94
C CYS A 168 6.19 10.58 3.69
N THR A 169 5.02 11.19 3.51
CA THR A 169 4.17 10.89 2.35
C THR A 169 4.80 11.35 1.04
N ASP A 170 5.43 12.53 1.02
CA ASP A 170 6.13 13.04 -0.17
C ASP A 170 7.28 12.11 -0.53
N VAL A 171 8.10 11.72 0.46
CA VAL A 171 9.20 10.76 0.26
C VAL A 171 8.71 9.43 -0.32
N LEU A 172 7.58 8.92 0.17
CA LEU A 172 7.00 7.67 -0.32
C LEU A 172 6.54 7.78 -1.78
N PHE A 173 5.88 8.88 -2.14
CA PHE A 173 5.45 9.12 -3.52
C PHE A 173 6.63 9.36 -4.46
N ASP A 174 7.64 10.12 -4.05
CA ASP A 174 8.87 10.35 -4.84
C ASP A 174 9.54 9.01 -5.14
N ARG A 175 9.74 8.15 -4.15
CA ARG A 175 10.31 6.81 -4.32
C ARG A 175 9.48 5.92 -5.24
N ALA A 176 8.15 5.98 -5.13
CA ALA A 176 7.26 5.22 -6.00
C ALA A 176 7.35 5.71 -7.45
N MET A 177 7.41 7.01 -7.67
CA MET A 177 7.54 7.61 -9.01
C MET A 177 8.90 7.27 -9.63
N ASP A 178 10.00 7.42 -8.89
CA ASP A 178 11.35 7.03 -9.34
C ASP A 178 11.39 5.57 -9.81
N TYR A 179 10.75 4.68 -9.03
CA TYR A 179 10.67 3.27 -9.37
C TYR A 179 9.86 3.04 -10.66
N VAL A 180 8.70 3.67 -10.80
CA VAL A 180 7.86 3.55 -12.01
C VAL A 180 8.61 4.06 -13.23
N GLU A 181 9.29 5.20 -13.13
CA GLU A 181 10.09 5.76 -14.23
C GLU A 181 11.26 4.86 -14.62
N ALA A 182 11.93 4.25 -13.63
CA ALA A 182 13.00 3.30 -13.89
C ALA A 182 12.48 2.07 -14.65
N LYS A 183 11.32 1.53 -14.23
CA LYS A 183 10.71 0.34 -14.85
C LYS A 183 10.07 0.59 -16.21
N GLN A 184 9.77 1.83 -16.58
CA GLN A 184 9.32 2.17 -17.93
C GLN A 184 10.43 2.07 -18.99
N LYS A 185 11.69 2.07 -18.56
CA LYS A 185 12.87 2.04 -19.45
C LYS A 185 13.40 0.61 -19.69
N GLU A 186 12.90 -0.36 -18.96
CA GLU A 186 13.18 -1.78 -19.12
C GLU A 186 12.15 -2.45 -20.08
#